data_49a4ce80c363571a3c448e9e504268eb
#
_entry.id   49a4ce80c363571a3c448e9e504268eb
#
_cell.length_a   1.000
_cell.length_b   1.000
_cell.length_c   1.000
_cell.angle_alpha   90.00
_cell.angle_beta   90.00
_cell.angle_gamma   90.00
#
_symmetry.space_group_name_H-M   'P 1'
#
loop_
_entity.id
_entity.type
_entity.pdbx_description
1 polymer ?
#
loop_
_entity_poly.entity_id
_entity_poly.type
_entity_poly.pdbx_seq_one_letter_code
_entity_poly.pdbx_strand_id
1 'polypeptide(L)'
;MQAIILAGGFGTRLAPLTYTKAKSMLPLLNKPMISYLIEALPKEIDIIVASNYKSEQLKEYFEENGIDAIINKEEKPLGTAGAVKNAEKYIDGTFLVLNSDIISSLNFREFISYHMKKNSFATISLWPVENVEEYGVVDIDANGKIKKFVEKPLRHEAPSNLINAGAYCLEMEILDYIKPNEFVSMEIEIFPRIIEEGKPFYGYTFDGYWIDVGRLSSYIEASKLLLKRNGLEYLVGNSKINGIIKETTIGDGCIIEKNANINSSIIYDECIIKENAYLENCIVANNSIVGKNASLKDVIIGEGEKIGDNAKIENERIWNKPLPKGYPQKQVGNPVRR
;
A
#
# COMPACT_ATOMS: atom_id res chain seq x y z
N MET A 1 0.23 20.97 -12.17
CA MET A 1 1.12 19.82 -11.91
C MET A 1 0.26 18.63 -11.55
N GLN A 2 0.54 17.46 -12.09
CA GLN A 2 -0.25 16.26 -11.90
C GLN A 2 0.47 15.25 -11.00
N ALA A 3 -0.29 14.40 -10.31
CA ALA A 3 0.21 13.23 -9.60
C ALA A 3 -0.49 11.96 -10.12
N ILE A 4 0.28 11.02 -10.63
CA ILE A 4 -0.21 9.70 -11.02
C ILE A 4 -0.04 8.77 -9.82
N ILE A 5 -1.15 8.28 -9.26
CA ILE A 5 -1.15 7.31 -8.18
C ILE A 5 -1.29 5.90 -8.77
N LEU A 6 -0.28 5.07 -8.59
CA LEU A 6 -0.26 3.69 -9.08
C LEU A 6 -1.07 2.78 -8.13
N ALA A 7 -2.28 2.43 -8.53
CA ALA A 7 -3.23 1.62 -7.76
C ALA A 7 -3.70 0.34 -8.50
N GLY A 8 -2.99 -0.09 -9.55
CA GLY A 8 -3.35 -1.23 -10.38
C GLY A 8 -2.97 -2.62 -9.82
N GLY A 9 -2.24 -2.68 -8.71
CA GLY A 9 -1.72 -3.92 -8.16
C GLY A 9 -2.79 -4.82 -7.51
N PHE A 10 -2.73 -6.14 -7.74
CA PHE A 10 -3.64 -7.11 -7.12
C PHE A 10 -3.46 -7.29 -5.61
N GLY A 11 -2.32 -6.90 -5.03
CA GLY A 11 -2.06 -7.06 -3.60
C GLY A 11 -2.07 -8.52 -3.11
N THR A 12 -1.56 -9.45 -3.89
CA THR A 12 -1.63 -10.91 -3.63
C THR A 12 -1.09 -11.34 -2.28
N ARG A 13 -0.09 -10.63 -1.75
CA ARG A 13 0.50 -10.90 -0.42
C ARG A 13 -0.46 -10.58 0.74
N LEU A 14 -1.48 -9.74 0.52
CA LEU A 14 -2.54 -9.41 1.48
C LEU A 14 -3.84 -10.20 1.24
N ALA A 15 -3.84 -11.16 0.30
CA ALA A 15 -4.97 -12.07 0.18
C ALA A 15 -5.22 -12.78 1.52
N PRO A 16 -6.51 -13.00 1.89
CA PRO A 16 -7.72 -12.84 1.10
C PRO A 16 -8.39 -11.45 1.17
N LEU A 17 -7.83 -10.45 1.84
CA LEU A 17 -8.42 -9.11 1.92
C LEU A 17 -8.63 -8.51 0.53
N THR A 18 -7.65 -8.70 -0.35
CA THR A 18 -7.66 -8.18 -1.72
C THR A 18 -8.55 -8.97 -2.69
N TYR A 19 -9.18 -10.06 -2.23
CA TYR A 19 -10.21 -10.73 -3.02
C TYR A 19 -11.50 -9.90 -3.13
N THR A 20 -11.80 -9.09 -2.11
CA THR A 20 -13.02 -8.28 -2.05
C THR A 20 -12.76 -6.77 -2.14
N LYS A 21 -11.58 -6.28 -1.77
CA LYS A 21 -11.22 -4.85 -1.81
C LYS A 21 -9.98 -4.61 -2.69
N ALA A 22 -9.91 -3.47 -3.39
CA ALA A 22 -8.67 -3.00 -4.00
C ALA A 22 -7.62 -2.77 -2.88
N LYS A 23 -6.33 -3.02 -3.14
CA LYS A 23 -5.28 -2.87 -2.13
C LYS A 23 -5.26 -1.45 -1.52
N SER A 24 -5.36 -0.43 -2.35
CA SER A 24 -5.40 0.98 -1.95
C SER A 24 -6.65 1.38 -1.14
N MET A 25 -7.70 0.54 -1.20
CA MET A 25 -8.95 0.70 -0.43
C MET A 25 -8.97 -0.08 0.89
N LEU A 26 -7.91 -0.82 1.22
CA LEU A 26 -7.81 -1.48 2.53
C LEU A 26 -7.73 -0.41 3.64
N PRO A 27 -8.53 -0.56 4.74
CA PRO A 27 -8.65 0.49 5.74
C PRO A 27 -7.44 0.53 6.69
N LEU A 28 -6.91 1.72 6.91
CA LEU A 28 -6.01 2.05 8.00
C LEU A 28 -6.70 3.09 8.89
N LEU A 29 -6.79 2.84 10.20
CA LEU A 29 -7.56 3.70 11.13
C LEU A 29 -8.95 4.07 10.55
N ASN A 30 -9.66 3.04 10.05
CA ASN A 30 -11.02 3.12 9.50
C ASN A 30 -11.20 4.03 8.27
N LYS A 31 -10.13 4.42 7.58
CA LYS A 31 -10.21 5.10 6.27
C LYS A 31 -9.30 4.41 5.23
N PRO A 32 -9.64 4.45 3.93
CA PRO A 32 -8.83 3.83 2.89
C PRO A 32 -7.38 4.30 2.88
N MET A 33 -6.46 3.39 2.60
CA MET A 33 -5.01 3.67 2.54
C MET A 33 -4.67 4.83 1.60
N ILE A 34 -5.33 4.90 0.44
CA ILE A 34 -5.10 5.95 -0.55
C ILE A 34 -5.40 7.36 -0.01
N SER A 35 -6.29 7.49 1.00
CA SER A 35 -6.64 8.77 1.59
C SER A 35 -5.45 9.45 2.25
N TYR A 36 -4.55 8.70 2.88
CA TYR A 36 -3.35 9.26 3.50
C TYR A 36 -2.43 9.92 2.48
N LEU A 37 -2.31 9.30 1.30
CA LEU A 37 -1.52 9.85 0.21
C LEU A 37 -2.17 11.12 -0.37
N ILE A 38 -3.48 11.06 -0.63
CA ILE A 38 -4.25 12.21 -1.16
C ILE A 38 -4.20 13.39 -0.19
N GLU A 39 -4.40 13.16 1.12
CA GLU A 39 -4.32 14.18 2.15
C GLU A 39 -2.94 14.81 2.30
N ALA A 40 -1.87 14.05 2.01
CA ALA A 40 -0.49 14.54 2.07
C ALA A 40 -0.10 15.39 0.85
N LEU A 41 -0.80 15.23 -0.28
CA LEU A 41 -0.52 16.00 -1.50
C LEU A 41 -0.93 17.47 -1.33
N PRO A 42 -0.16 18.42 -1.89
CA PRO A 42 -0.60 19.81 -2.06
C PRO A 42 -1.90 19.89 -2.83
N LYS A 43 -2.83 20.74 -2.38
CA LYS A 43 -4.19 20.84 -2.93
C LYS A 43 -4.25 21.30 -4.39
N GLU A 44 -3.19 21.93 -4.86
CA GLU A 44 -3.04 22.43 -6.24
C GLU A 44 -2.59 21.33 -7.24
N ILE A 45 -2.41 20.10 -6.78
CA ILE A 45 -2.00 18.98 -7.63
C ILE A 45 -3.23 18.22 -8.10
N ASP A 46 -3.38 18.08 -9.42
CA ASP A 46 -4.44 17.28 -10.05
C ASP A 46 -4.12 15.78 -9.85
N ILE A 47 -5.10 15.00 -9.44
CA ILE A 47 -4.91 13.59 -9.09
C ILE A 47 -5.39 12.70 -10.24
N ILE A 48 -4.51 11.81 -10.69
CA ILE A 48 -4.80 10.76 -11.68
C ILE A 48 -4.51 9.43 -11.02
N VAL A 49 -5.47 8.53 -10.98
CA VAL A 49 -5.28 7.19 -10.39
C VAL A 49 -5.22 6.15 -11.52
N ALA A 50 -4.05 5.59 -11.74
CA ALA A 50 -3.85 4.47 -12.65
C ALA A 50 -4.28 3.18 -11.95
N SER A 51 -5.37 2.57 -12.41
CA SER A 51 -5.98 1.40 -11.78
C SER A 51 -6.42 0.36 -12.81
N ASN A 52 -6.23 -0.90 -12.48
CA ASN A 52 -6.67 -2.05 -13.28
C ASN A 52 -7.75 -2.85 -12.55
N TYR A 53 -7.48 -3.21 -11.29
CA TYR A 53 -8.30 -4.11 -10.51
C TYR A 53 -9.20 -3.34 -9.53
N LYS A 54 -10.52 -3.60 -9.60
CA LYS A 54 -11.55 -2.98 -8.71
C LYS A 54 -11.55 -1.44 -8.72
N SER A 55 -11.32 -0.85 -9.89
CA SER A 55 -11.32 0.61 -10.08
C SER A 55 -12.64 1.27 -9.71
N GLU A 56 -13.74 0.55 -9.77
CA GLU A 56 -15.07 1.00 -9.40
C GLU A 56 -15.14 1.42 -7.92
N GLN A 57 -14.47 0.69 -7.02
CA GLN A 57 -14.44 1.03 -5.59
C GLN A 57 -13.73 2.38 -5.32
N LEU A 58 -12.68 2.68 -6.08
CA LEU A 58 -11.99 3.97 -6.01
C LEU A 58 -12.90 5.09 -6.49
N LYS A 59 -13.61 4.87 -7.60
CA LYS A 59 -14.54 5.85 -8.18
C LYS A 59 -15.67 6.18 -7.21
N GLU A 60 -16.35 5.16 -6.68
CA GLU A 60 -17.41 5.32 -5.68
C GLU A 60 -16.91 6.10 -4.45
N TYR A 61 -15.75 5.73 -3.91
CA TYR A 61 -15.17 6.41 -2.76
C TYR A 61 -14.87 7.89 -3.04
N PHE A 62 -14.33 8.22 -4.21
CA PHE A 62 -14.02 9.61 -4.58
C PHE A 62 -15.28 10.45 -4.77
N GLU A 63 -16.31 9.90 -5.43
CA GLU A 63 -17.61 10.57 -5.59
C GLU A 63 -18.28 10.83 -4.24
N GLU A 64 -18.31 9.85 -3.33
CA GLU A 64 -18.90 9.98 -1.99
C GLU A 64 -18.19 10.99 -1.09
N ASN A 65 -16.88 11.17 -1.27
CA ASN A 65 -16.05 12.05 -0.43
C ASN A 65 -15.68 13.38 -1.12
N GLY A 66 -16.23 13.66 -2.30
CA GLY A 66 -15.96 14.90 -3.04
C GLY A 66 -14.49 15.07 -3.44
N ILE A 67 -13.79 13.97 -3.71
CA ILE A 67 -12.40 13.97 -4.16
C ILE A 67 -12.37 14.10 -5.68
N ASP A 68 -11.82 15.20 -6.17
CA ASP A 68 -11.64 15.42 -7.61
C ASP A 68 -10.40 14.64 -8.09
N ALA A 69 -10.63 13.49 -8.73
CA ALA A 69 -9.57 12.63 -9.26
C ALA A 69 -10.02 11.91 -10.54
N ILE A 70 -9.12 11.79 -11.48
CA ILE A 70 -9.35 11.07 -12.73
C ILE A 70 -8.98 9.60 -12.53
N ILE A 71 -9.90 8.68 -12.77
CA ILE A 71 -9.58 7.24 -12.84
C ILE A 71 -9.13 6.89 -14.25
N ASN A 72 -7.84 6.66 -14.43
CA ASN A 72 -7.25 6.18 -15.68
C ASN A 72 -7.18 4.64 -15.66
N LYS A 73 -8.20 4.01 -16.23
CA LYS A 73 -8.33 2.54 -16.24
C LYS A 73 -7.36 1.90 -17.22
N GLU A 74 -6.64 0.88 -16.78
CA GLU A 74 -5.83 0.01 -17.61
C GLU A 74 -6.67 -1.22 -18.05
N GLU A 75 -6.70 -1.55 -19.33
CA GLU A 75 -7.39 -2.76 -19.83
C GLU A 75 -6.66 -4.05 -19.45
N LYS A 76 -5.34 -3.97 -19.29
CA LYS A 76 -4.44 -5.04 -18.87
C LYS A 76 -3.33 -4.46 -18.01
N PRO A 77 -2.65 -5.26 -17.16
CA PRO A 77 -1.48 -4.78 -16.41
C PRO A 77 -0.39 -4.26 -17.36
N LEU A 78 0.05 -3.02 -17.15
CA LEU A 78 1.06 -2.36 -18.01
C LEU A 78 2.42 -2.18 -17.30
N GLY A 79 2.54 -2.60 -16.05
CA GLY A 79 3.73 -2.31 -15.23
C GLY A 79 3.77 -0.85 -14.76
N THR A 80 4.76 -0.48 -13.96
CA THR A 80 4.83 0.86 -13.35
C THR A 80 5.00 1.97 -14.40
N ALA A 81 5.91 1.80 -15.35
CA ALA A 81 6.12 2.77 -16.43
C ALA A 81 4.98 2.77 -17.46
N GLY A 82 4.49 1.61 -17.87
CA GLY A 82 3.39 1.53 -18.82
C GLY A 82 2.10 2.15 -18.29
N ALA A 83 1.81 2.04 -17.00
CA ALA A 83 0.69 2.73 -16.34
C ALA A 83 0.84 4.25 -16.41
N VAL A 84 2.07 4.76 -16.21
CA VAL A 84 2.39 6.19 -16.36
C VAL A 84 2.21 6.63 -17.82
N LYS A 85 2.71 5.88 -18.80
CA LYS A 85 2.52 6.17 -20.23
C LYS A 85 1.04 6.20 -20.64
N ASN A 86 0.24 5.30 -20.07
CA ASN A 86 -1.21 5.25 -20.34
C ASN A 86 -1.94 6.52 -19.83
N ALA A 87 -1.34 7.23 -18.87
CA ALA A 87 -1.86 8.50 -18.34
C ALA A 87 -1.30 9.76 -19.04
N GLU A 88 -0.42 9.62 -20.04
CA GLU A 88 0.30 10.72 -20.73
C GLU A 88 -0.59 11.88 -21.15
N LYS A 89 -1.79 11.60 -21.66
CA LYS A 89 -2.74 12.62 -22.14
C LYS A 89 -3.20 13.62 -21.07
N TYR A 90 -2.93 13.34 -19.80
CA TYR A 90 -3.29 14.20 -18.67
C TYR A 90 -2.09 14.96 -18.12
N ILE A 91 -0.88 14.75 -18.67
CA ILE A 91 0.37 15.35 -18.19
C ILE A 91 0.72 16.55 -19.05
N ASP A 92 1.07 17.67 -18.44
CA ASP A 92 1.41 18.92 -19.10
C ASP A 92 2.76 19.54 -18.68
N GLY A 93 3.63 18.77 -18.02
CA GLY A 93 4.94 19.20 -17.55
C GLY A 93 5.52 18.26 -16.50
N THR A 94 6.27 18.78 -15.55
CA THR A 94 6.78 18.01 -14.41
C THR A 94 5.63 17.41 -13.61
N PHE A 95 5.72 16.14 -13.26
CA PHE A 95 4.65 15.41 -12.58
C PHE A 95 5.17 14.44 -11.51
N LEU A 96 4.29 14.01 -10.62
CA LEU A 96 4.58 13.00 -9.61
C LEU A 96 4.07 11.63 -10.03
N VAL A 97 4.79 10.57 -9.62
CA VAL A 97 4.32 9.19 -9.67
C VAL A 97 4.46 8.59 -8.28
N LEU A 98 3.38 8.02 -7.76
CA LEU A 98 3.27 7.64 -6.35
C LEU A 98 2.69 6.24 -6.20
N ASN A 99 3.33 5.39 -5.40
CA ASN A 99 2.78 4.08 -5.05
C ASN A 99 1.66 4.24 -4.00
N SER A 100 0.49 3.69 -4.27
CA SER A 100 -0.70 3.84 -3.42
C SER A 100 -0.66 3.05 -2.11
N ASP A 101 0.33 2.21 -1.91
CA ASP A 101 0.51 1.30 -0.77
C ASP A 101 1.60 1.74 0.21
N ILE A 102 2.13 2.94 0.04
CA ILE A 102 3.15 3.53 0.91
C ILE A 102 2.51 4.50 1.90
N ILE A 103 2.82 4.31 3.17
CA ILE A 103 2.52 5.25 4.25
C ILE A 103 3.81 5.90 4.71
N SER A 104 3.96 7.19 4.47
CA SER A 104 5.21 7.91 4.77
C SER A 104 5.00 9.34 5.26
N SER A 105 6.05 9.90 5.81
CA SER A 105 6.14 11.31 6.21
C SER A 105 6.77 12.20 5.14
N LEU A 106 6.84 11.75 3.90
CA LEU A 106 7.42 12.52 2.80
C LEU A 106 6.68 13.86 2.62
N ASN A 107 7.42 14.97 2.70
CA ASN A 107 6.90 16.29 2.41
C ASN A 107 6.97 16.54 0.89
N PHE A 108 5.84 16.45 0.20
CA PHE A 108 5.79 16.60 -1.25
C PHE A 108 6.23 17.99 -1.74
N ARG A 109 5.99 19.08 -0.98
CA ARG A 109 6.46 20.43 -1.36
C ARG A 109 7.98 20.52 -1.35
N GLU A 110 8.62 19.96 -0.34
CA GLU A 110 10.08 19.91 -0.25
C GLU A 110 10.66 18.98 -1.31
N PHE A 111 10.05 17.84 -1.57
CA PHE A 111 10.45 16.89 -2.61
C PHE A 111 10.41 17.51 -4.00
N ILE A 112 9.31 18.19 -4.36
CA ILE A 112 9.20 18.94 -5.63
C ILE A 112 10.24 20.08 -5.70
N SER A 113 10.38 20.84 -4.61
CA SER A 113 11.38 21.92 -4.56
C SER A 113 12.80 21.43 -4.77
N TYR A 114 13.15 20.25 -4.22
CA TYR A 114 14.44 19.63 -4.43
C TYR A 114 14.66 19.25 -5.90
N HIS A 115 13.65 18.61 -6.53
CA HIS A 115 13.69 18.26 -7.95
C HIS A 115 13.97 19.49 -8.82
N MET A 116 13.23 20.58 -8.61
CA MET A 116 13.39 21.84 -9.35
C MET A 116 14.78 22.46 -9.13
N LYS A 117 15.26 22.51 -7.87
CA LYS A 117 16.59 23.07 -7.54
C LYS A 117 17.75 22.29 -8.18
N LYS A 118 17.58 21.00 -8.37
CA LYS A 118 18.59 20.14 -9.02
C LYS A 118 18.52 20.19 -10.56
N ASN A 119 17.52 20.87 -11.14
CA ASN A 119 17.19 20.76 -12.57
C ASN A 119 17.18 19.27 -12.99
N SER A 120 16.47 18.46 -12.22
CA SER A 120 16.48 17.01 -12.39
C SER A 120 15.64 16.60 -13.59
N PHE A 121 16.08 15.60 -14.33
CA PHE A 121 15.25 14.86 -15.28
C PHE A 121 14.30 13.89 -14.55
N ALA A 122 14.80 13.30 -13.47
CA ALA A 122 14.04 12.45 -12.57
C ALA A 122 14.58 12.58 -11.13
N THR A 123 13.68 12.50 -10.16
CA THR A 123 14.04 12.41 -8.73
C THR A 123 13.20 11.30 -8.10
N ILE A 124 13.82 10.44 -7.31
CA ILE A 124 13.11 9.42 -6.54
C ILE A 124 13.31 9.64 -5.04
N SER A 125 12.27 9.39 -4.26
CA SER A 125 12.37 9.37 -2.80
C SER A 125 13.14 8.15 -2.34
N LEU A 126 14.00 8.31 -1.34
CA LEU A 126 14.86 7.26 -0.78
C LEU A 126 14.62 7.11 0.72
N TRP A 127 14.63 5.87 1.18
CA TRP A 127 14.53 5.53 2.59
C TRP A 127 15.59 4.49 2.99
N PRO A 128 16.26 4.62 4.15
CA PRO A 128 17.20 3.62 4.63
C PRO A 128 16.48 2.44 5.26
N VAL A 129 16.87 1.21 4.89
CA VAL A 129 16.37 -0.03 5.49
C VAL A 129 17.50 -1.00 5.81
N GLU A 130 17.26 -1.93 6.75
CA GLU A 130 18.22 -3.01 7.05
C GLU A 130 18.10 -4.17 6.05
N ASN A 131 16.87 -4.51 5.64
CA ASN A 131 16.62 -5.60 4.70
C ASN A 131 16.29 -5.03 3.32
N VAL A 132 17.26 -5.06 2.42
CA VAL A 132 17.20 -4.46 1.08
C VAL A 132 16.67 -5.38 -0.01
N GLU A 133 16.63 -6.70 0.23
CA GLU A 133 16.40 -7.73 -0.80
C GLU A 133 15.01 -7.67 -1.46
N GLU A 134 14.09 -6.91 -0.88
CA GLU A 134 12.71 -6.80 -1.38
C GLU A 134 12.45 -5.55 -2.23
N TYR A 135 13.44 -4.66 -2.33
CA TYR A 135 13.29 -3.31 -2.88
C TYR A 135 14.32 -2.99 -3.97
N GLY A 136 14.04 -1.99 -4.75
CA GLY A 136 15.05 -1.36 -5.60
C GLY A 136 16.05 -0.58 -4.73
N VAL A 137 17.33 -0.90 -4.83
CA VAL A 137 18.41 -0.30 -4.03
C VAL A 137 19.21 0.69 -4.86
N VAL A 138 19.54 1.83 -4.27
CA VAL A 138 20.12 2.96 -4.95
C VAL A 138 21.47 3.35 -4.35
N ASP A 139 22.48 3.59 -5.20
CA ASP A 139 23.72 4.25 -4.83
C ASP A 139 23.71 5.70 -5.31
N ILE A 140 24.07 6.63 -4.43
CA ILE A 140 24.11 8.07 -4.71
C ILE A 140 25.50 8.66 -4.41
N ASP A 141 25.89 9.71 -5.13
CA ASP A 141 27.06 10.48 -4.77
C ASP A 141 26.77 11.53 -3.68
N ALA A 142 27.81 12.26 -3.25
CA ALA A 142 27.70 13.30 -2.23
C ALA A 142 26.74 14.45 -2.59
N ASN A 143 26.40 14.61 -3.86
CA ASN A 143 25.43 15.60 -4.33
C ASN A 143 24.01 15.04 -4.47
N GLY A 144 23.80 13.75 -4.14
CA GLY A 144 22.55 13.03 -4.28
C GLY A 144 22.28 12.50 -5.69
N LYS A 145 23.25 12.58 -6.63
CA LYS A 145 23.07 12.03 -7.98
C LYS A 145 23.15 10.51 -7.94
N ILE A 146 22.17 9.84 -8.55
CA ILE A 146 22.09 8.38 -8.61
C ILE A 146 23.15 7.85 -9.56
N LYS A 147 23.96 6.91 -9.08
CA LYS A 147 25.03 6.23 -9.82
C LYS A 147 24.62 4.83 -10.23
N LYS A 148 23.79 4.18 -9.42
CA LYS A 148 23.37 2.80 -9.65
C LYS A 148 21.98 2.57 -9.07
N PHE A 149 21.18 1.80 -9.79
CA PHE A 149 19.90 1.28 -9.34
C PHE A 149 19.89 -0.23 -9.56
N VAL A 150 19.57 -1.02 -8.55
CA VAL A 150 19.49 -2.50 -8.63
C VAL A 150 18.18 -2.96 -8.01
N GLU A 151 17.32 -3.53 -8.84
CA GLU A 151 16.02 -4.06 -8.37
C GLU A 151 16.21 -5.40 -7.65
N LYS A 152 15.81 -5.48 -6.41
CA LYS A 152 15.82 -6.66 -5.54
C LYS A 152 17.16 -7.43 -5.57
N PRO A 153 18.27 -6.76 -5.22
CA PRO A 153 19.58 -7.39 -5.21
C PRO A 153 19.66 -8.47 -4.12
N LEU A 154 20.58 -9.40 -4.25
CA LEU A 154 21.02 -10.18 -3.09
C LEU A 154 21.74 -9.24 -2.11
N ARG A 155 21.66 -9.53 -0.81
CA ARG A 155 22.22 -8.64 0.24
C ARG A 155 23.68 -8.22 -0.01
N HIS A 156 24.51 -9.16 -0.50
CA HIS A 156 25.92 -8.90 -0.78
C HIS A 156 26.17 -8.13 -2.09
N GLU A 157 25.16 -7.97 -2.95
CA GLU A 157 25.19 -7.23 -4.21
C GLU A 157 24.58 -5.84 -4.08
N ALA A 158 23.90 -5.57 -2.95
CA ALA A 158 23.25 -4.29 -2.71
C ALA A 158 24.30 -3.16 -2.61
N PRO A 159 24.18 -2.11 -3.42
CA PRO A 159 25.16 -1.04 -3.45
C PRO A 159 25.10 -0.12 -2.21
N SER A 160 24.02 -0.13 -1.46
CA SER A 160 23.78 0.65 -0.25
C SER A 160 22.64 0.08 0.58
N ASN A 161 22.18 0.80 1.61
CA ASN A 161 20.95 0.53 2.34
C ASN A 161 19.81 1.49 1.97
N LEU A 162 19.98 2.35 0.97
CA LEU A 162 18.95 3.26 0.50
C LEU A 162 18.08 2.58 -0.54
N ILE A 163 16.78 2.50 -0.26
CA ILE A 163 15.81 1.91 -1.17
C ILE A 163 14.97 2.96 -1.88
N ASN A 164 14.43 2.60 -3.02
CA ASN A 164 13.36 3.32 -3.69
C ASN A 164 12.11 3.34 -2.79
N ALA A 165 11.73 4.50 -2.30
CA ALA A 165 10.62 4.69 -1.37
C ALA A 165 9.25 4.92 -2.05
N GLY A 166 9.16 4.75 -3.39
CA GLY A 166 7.90 4.69 -4.13
C GLY A 166 7.25 6.04 -4.45
N ALA A 167 8.00 7.14 -4.39
CA ALA A 167 7.53 8.43 -4.90
C ALA A 167 8.59 9.00 -5.86
N TYR A 168 8.12 9.44 -7.03
CA TYR A 168 8.96 9.99 -8.11
C TYR A 168 8.47 11.37 -8.52
N CYS A 169 9.40 12.29 -8.82
CA CYS A 169 9.14 13.56 -9.51
C CYS A 169 9.88 13.51 -10.84
N LEU A 170 9.16 13.63 -11.94
CA LEU A 170 9.65 13.31 -13.28
C LEU A 170 9.36 14.44 -14.25
N GLU A 171 10.29 14.69 -15.17
CA GLU A 171 10.03 15.54 -16.32
C GLU A 171 9.25 14.79 -17.41
N MET A 172 8.42 15.52 -18.16
CA MET A 172 7.52 14.92 -19.15
C MET A 172 8.27 14.10 -20.22
N GLU A 173 9.49 14.48 -20.56
CA GLU A 173 10.33 13.79 -21.54
C GLU A 173 10.68 12.35 -21.17
N ILE A 174 10.47 11.94 -19.90
CA ILE A 174 10.63 10.54 -19.51
C ILE A 174 9.62 9.62 -20.23
N LEU A 175 8.48 10.17 -20.64
CA LEU A 175 7.46 9.44 -21.38
C LEU A 175 7.94 8.98 -22.77
N ASP A 176 8.94 9.63 -23.36
CA ASP A 176 9.55 9.22 -24.63
C ASP A 176 10.34 7.90 -24.53
N TYR A 177 10.70 7.52 -23.32
CA TYR A 177 11.37 6.26 -23.03
C TYR A 177 10.43 5.06 -22.96
N ILE A 178 9.13 5.32 -22.88
CA ILE A 178 8.12 4.30 -22.57
C ILE A 178 7.26 4.04 -23.82
N LYS A 179 7.22 2.79 -24.26
CA LYS A 179 6.37 2.39 -25.39
C LYS A 179 4.90 2.30 -24.94
N PRO A 180 3.98 2.81 -25.74
CA PRO A 180 2.56 2.75 -25.44
C PRO A 180 2.02 1.32 -25.50
N ASN A 181 1.08 0.98 -24.61
CA ASN A 181 0.39 -0.32 -24.56
C ASN A 181 1.28 -1.56 -24.34
N GLU A 182 2.52 -1.37 -23.86
CA GLU A 182 3.42 -2.44 -23.48
C GLU A 182 3.56 -2.51 -21.96
N PHE A 183 3.92 -3.71 -21.45
CA PHE A 183 4.31 -3.87 -20.06
C PHE A 183 5.74 -3.38 -19.88
N VAL A 184 5.93 -2.26 -19.16
CA VAL A 184 7.23 -1.63 -18.93
C VAL A 184 7.35 -1.29 -17.44
N SER A 185 8.51 -1.57 -16.84
CA SER A 185 8.83 -1.23 -15.46
C SER A 185 9.73 0.01 -15.38
N MET A 186 9.40 0.96 -14.50
CA MET A 186 10.29 2.07 -14.16
C MET A 186 11.63 1.55 -13.62
N GLU A 187 11.57 0.58 -12.73
CA GLU A 187 12.69 0.10 -11.93
C GLU A 187 13.66 -0.78 -12.71
N ILE A 188 13.11 -1.58 -13.63
CA ILE A 188 13.91 -2.57 -14.39
C ILE A 188 14.41 -2.00 -15.72
N GLU A 189 13.64 -1.10 -16.34
CA GLU A 189 13.92 -0.66 -17.71
C GLU A 189 14.26 0.83 -17.78
N ILE A 190 13.46 1.70 -17.17
CA ILE A 190 13.58 3.15 -17.38
C ILE A 190 14.70 3.73 -16.53
N PHE A 191 14.74 3.45 -15.22
CA PHE A 191 15.78 4.01 -14.34
C PHE A 191 17.20 3.57 -14.73
N PRO A 192 17.48 2.30 -15.02
CA PRO A 192 18.79 1.91 -15.54
C PRO A 192 19.18 2.66 -16.82
N ARG A 193 18.26 2.78 -17.77
CA ARG A 193 18.52 3.44 -19.05
C ARG A 193 18.86 4.92 -18.89
N ILE A 194 18.10 5.68 -18.08
CA ILE A 194 18.43 7.11 -17.86
C ILE A 194 19.73 7.32 -17.10
N ILE A 195 20.14 6.35 -16.25
CA ILE A 195 21.45 6.34 -15.61
C ILE A 195 22.56 6.15 -16.66
N GLU A 196 22.43 5.15 -17.54
CA GLU A 196 23.38 4.87 -18.62
C GLU A 196 23.55 6.05 -19.58
N GLU A 197 22.46 6.75 -19.89
CA GLU A 197 22.48 7.96 -20.73
C GLU A 197 22.98 9.20 -19.98
N GLY A 198 23.33 9.08 -18.68
CA GLY A 198 23.87 10.16 -17.88
C GLY A 198 22.91 11.28 -17.52
N LYS A 199 21.60 11.06 -17.66
CA LYS A 199 20.58 12.06 -17.35
C LYS A 199 20.70 12.57 -15.89
N PRO A 200 20.25 13.80 -15.58
CA PRO A 200 20.19 14.34 -14.23
C PRO A 200 19.17 13.56 -13.37
N PHE A 201 19.61 12.48 -12.75
CA PHE A 201 18.77 11.62 -11.92
C PHE A 201 19.25 11.66 -10.47
N TYR A 202 18.37 12.06 -9.55
CA TYR A 202 18.71 12.32 -8.15
C TYR A 202 17.83 11.53 -7.17
N GLY A 203 18.42 11.20 -6.03
CA GLY A 203 17.74 10.63 -4.87
C GLY A 203 17.48 11.70 -3.82
N TYR A 204 16.30 11.69 -3.23
CA TYR A 204 15.88 12.54 -2.11
C TYR A 204 15.61 11.69 -0.88
N THR A 205 16.46 11.82 0.14
CA THR A 205 16.24 11.20 1.44
C THR A 205 15.37 12.10 2.32
N PHE A 206 14.52 11.53 3.14
CA PHE A 206 13.68 12.25 4.08
C PHE A 206 13.68 11.57 5.46
N ASP A 207 13.24 12.29 6.49
CA ASP A 207 13.18 11.81 7.86
C ASP A 207 11.74 11.45 8.26
N GLY A 208 11.60 10.72 9.38
CA GLY A 208 10.31 10.41 9.98
C GLY A 208 9.95 8.94 9.88
N TYR A 209 9.05 8.55 8.96
CA TYR A 209 8.63 7.16 8.79
C TYR A 209 8.30 6.83 7.33
N TRP A 210 8.46 5.54 7.03
CA TRP A 210 8.10 4.95 5.75
C TRP A 210 7.72 3.48 5.96
N ILE A 211 6.56 3.07 5.45
CA ILE A 211 6.08 1.69 5.53
C ILE A 211 5.43 1.30 4.20
N ASP A 212 5.91 0.22 3.58
CA ASP A 212 5.22 -0.47 2.47
C ASP A 212 4.18 -1.45 3.07
N VAL A 213 2.91 -1.12 2.88
CA VAL A 213 1.79 -1.96 3.34
C VAL A 213 1.58 -3.12 2.36
N GLY A 214 2.52 -4.05 2.36
CA GLY A 214 2.54 -5.20 1.46
C GLY A 214 2.21 -6.54 2.11
N ARG A 215 2.24 -6.64 3.45
CA ARG A 215 2.10 -7.89 4.22
C ARG A 215 1.30 -7.66 5.49
N LEU A 216 0.88 -8.75 6.14
CA LEU A 216 0.20 -8.69 7.45
C LEU A 216 1.00 -7.86 8.46
N SER A 217 2.30 -8.16 8.63
CA SER A 217 3.16 -7.49 9.61
C SER A 217 3.28 -5.98 9.35
N SER A 218 3.59 -5.57 8.11
CA SER A 218 3.71 -4.16 7.77
C SER A 218 2.37 -3.43 7.80
N TYR A 219 1.26 -4.12 7.56
CA TYR A 219 -0.07 -3.53 7.68
C TYR A 219 -0.42 -3.23 9.14
N ILE A 220 -0.17 -4.17 10.04
CA ILE A 220 -0.35 -3.97 11.49
C ILE A 220 0.61 -2.90 12.01
N GLU A 221 1.86 -2.91 11.56
CA GLU A 221 2.86 -1.90 11.91
C GLU A 221 2.40 -0.49 11.50
N ALA A 222 1.89 -0.32 10.28
CA ALA A 222 1.34 0.94 9.81
C ALA A 222 0.16 1.41 10.68
N SER A 223 -0.76 0.50 11.05
CA SER A 223 -1.88 0.82 11.94
C SER A 223 -1.38 1.28 13.31
N LYS A 224 -0.45 0.57 13.93
CA LYS A 224 0.13 0.93 15.24
C LYS A 224 0.89 2.25 15.20
N LEU A 225 1.68 2.49 14.15
CA LEU A 225 2.38 3.75 13.95
C LEU A 225 1.39 4.91 13.89
N LEU A 226 0.33 4.78 13.10
CA LEU A 226 -0.67 5.83 12.94
C LEU A 226 -1.48 6.05 14.23
N LEU A 227 -1.86 5.00 14.97
CA LEU A 227 -2.46 5.13 16.30
C LEU A 227 -1.57 5.96 17.22
N LYS A 228 -0.31 5.59 17.35
CA LYS A 228 0.68 6.30 18.21
C LYS A 228 0.84 7.76 17.80
N ARG A 229 0.92 8.05 16.50
CA ARG A 229 1.06 9.42 16.00
C ARG A 229 -0.17 10.30 16.28
N ASN A 230 -1.34 9.69 16.34
CA ASN A 230 -2.58 10.38 16.72
C ASN A 230 -2.81 10.40 18.25
N GLY A 231 -1.88 9.91 19.05
CA GLY A 231 -2.02 9.85 20.52
C GLY A 231 -3.08 8.86 20.98
N LEU A 232 -3.39 7.85 20.18
CA LEU A 232 -4.42 6.85 20.44
C LEU A 232 -3.78 5.52 20.83
N GLU A 233 -4.35 4.86 21.85
CA GLU A 233 -4.02 3.48 22.19
C GLU A 233 -4.76 2.49 21.27
N TYR A 234 -5.97 2.83 20.89
CA TYR A 234 -6.82 2.09 19.95
C TYR A 234 -7.81 3.05 19.26
N LEU A 235 -8.45 2.60 18.18
CA LEU A 235 -9.54 3.33 17.53
C LEU A 235 -10.74 2.40 17.34
N VAL A 236 -11.92 2.87 17.72
CA VAL A 236 -13.18 2.13 17.56
C VAL A 236 -14.19 3.02 16.84
N GLY A 237 -14.78 2.48 15.78
CA GLY A 237 -15.93 3.07 15.10
C GLY A 237 -17.23 2.95 15.92
N ASN A 238 -18.37 3.09 15.26
CA ASN A 238 -19.67 2.94 15.92
C ASN A 238 -19.99 1.45 16.22
N SER A 239 -19.40 0.91 17.31
CA SER A 239 -19.39 -0.51 17.65
C SER A 239 -19.63 -0.76 19.13
N LYS A 240 -20.08 -1.98 19.48
CA LYS A 240 -20.35 -2.41 20.87
C LYS A 240 -19.16 -3.18 21.42
N ILE A 241 -18.51 -2.64 22.44
CA ILE A 241 -17.28 -3.20 23.00
C ILE A 241 -17.50 -3.62 24.46
N ASN A 242 -17.40 -4.92 24.73
CA ASN A 242 -17.40 -5.51 26.08
C ASN A 242 -16.11 -6.30 26.38
N GLY A 243 -15.13 -6.25 25.47
CA GLY A 243 -13.83 -6.90 25.59
C GLY A 243 -12.70 -5.95 25.93
N ILE A 244 -11.48 -6.47 25.91
CA ILE A 244 -10.22 -5.74 26.12
C ILE A 244 -9.58 -5.49 24.74
N ILE A 245 -9.20 -4.22 24.48
CA ILE A 245 -8.62 -3.81 23.21
C ILE A 245 -7.31 -3.10 23.46
N LYS A 246 -6.27 -3.46 22.72
CA LYS A 246 -4.96 -2.81 22.79
C LYS A 246 -4.34 -2.71 21.41
N GLU A 247 -3.76 -1.56 21.06
CA GLU A 247 -3.07 -1.32 19.78
C GLU A 247 -3.89 -1.78 18.54
N THR A 248 -5.20 -1.62 18.57
CA THR A 248 -6.15 -2.24 17.65
C THR A 248 -7.07 -1.19 17.04
N THR A 249 -7.44 -1.37 15.79
CA THR A 249 -8.51 -0.61 15.13
C THR A 249 -9.72 -1.50 14.90
N ILE A 250 -10.92 -0.95 15.18
CA ILE A 250 -12.20 -1.63 14.98
C ILE A 250 -13.10 -0.71 14.16
N GLY A 251 -13.66 -1.25 13.09
CA GLY A 251 -14.60 -0.56 12.21
C GLY A 251 -15.98 -0.35 12.82
N ASP A 252 -16.95 -0.04 11.99
CA ASP A 252 -18.33 0.20 12.39
C ASP A 252 -19.14 -1.09 12.49
N GLY A 253 -20.23 -1.06 13.27
CA GLY A 253 -21.18 -2.17 13.39
C GLY A 253 -20.64 -3.44 14.08
N CYS A 254 -19.44 -3.40 14.66
CA CYS A 254 -18.83 -4.56 15.29
C CYS A 254 -19.43 -4.85 16.69
N ILE A 255 -19.40 -6.12 17.06
CA ILE A 255 -19.76 -6.59 18.40
C ILE A 255 -18.58 -7.36 18.98
N ILE A 256 -17.93 -6.79 19.99
CA ILE A 256 -16.89 -7.46 20.76
C ILE A 256 -17.50 -7.92 22.08
N GLU A 257 -17.66 -9.22 22.24
CA GLU A 257 -18.33 -9.80 23.40
C GLU A 257 -17.42 -9.82 24.64
N LYS A 258 -18.02 -10.21 25.78
CA LYS A 258 -17.38 -10.20 27.10
C LYS A 258 -16.09 -11.03 27.12
N ASN A 259 -15.06 -10.50 27.77
CA ASN A 259 -13.74 -11.12 27.93
C ASN A 259 -13.00 -11.43 26.61
N ALA A 260 -13.51 -11.03 25.45
CA ALA A 260 -12.72 -11.08 24.24
C ALA A 260 -11.50 -10.17 24.39
N ASN A 261 -10.31 -10.64 23.98
CA ASN A 261 -9.06 -9.90 24.12
C ASN A 261 -8.43 -9.74 22.72
N ILE A 262 -8.33 -8.50 22.26
CA ILE A 262 -7.85 -8.17 20.91
C ILE A 262 -6.63 -7.25 21.04
N ASN A 263 -5.49 -7.74 20.56
CA ASN A 263 -4.22 -7.03 20.63
C ASN A 263 -3.60 -6.89 19.23
N SER A 264 -3.05 -5.71 18.92
CA SER A 264 -2.29 -5.44 17.70
C SER A 264 -3.02 -5.95 16.44
N SER A 265 -4.33 -5.66 16.32
CA SER A 265 -5.19 -6.25 15.28
C SER A 265 -6.01 -5.18 14.55
N ILE A 266 -6.52 -5.54 13.38
CA ILE A 266 -7.39 -4.68 12.59
C ILE A 266 -8.69 -5.45 12.33
N ILE A 267 -9.79 -4.95 12.87
CA ILE A 267 -11.12 -5.53 12.69
C ILE A 267 -11.91 -4.58 11.79
N TYR A 268 -12.36 -5.06 10.64
CA TYR A 268 -13.19 -4.28 9.71
C TYR A 268 -14.63 -4.23 10.18
N ASP A 269 -15.53 -3.68 9.35
CA ASP A 269 -16.90 -3.43 9.70
C ASP A 269 -17.75 -4.71 9.88
N GLU A 270 -18.82 -4.61 10.69
CA GLU A 270 -19.85 -5.65 10.87
C GLU A 270 -19.29 -7.00 11.36
N CYS A 271 -18.19 -6.99 12.11
CA CYS A 271 -17.58 -8.20 12.66
C CYS A 271 -18.12 -8.54 14.05
N ILE A 272 -18.20 -9.84 14.35
CA ILE A 272 -18.57 -10.36 15.67
C ILE A 272 -17.40 -11.15 16.25
N ILE A 273 -16.84 -10.68 17.34
CA ILE A 273 -15.81 -11.41 18.10
C ILE A 273 -16.47 -11.89 19.39
N LYS A 274 -16.67 -13.21 19.48
CA LYS A 274 -17.43 -13.81 20.57
C LYS A 274 -16.66 -13.91 21.87
N GLU A 275 -17.39 -14.25 22.92
CA GLU A 275 -16.92 -14.34 24.31
C GLU A 275 -15.62 -15.14 24.48
N ASN A 276 -14.68 -14.61 25.26
CA ASN A 276 -13.37 -15.18 25.58
C ASN A 276 -12.47 -15.44 24.34
N ALA A 277 -12.77 -14.92 23.17
CA ALA A 277 -11.88 -15.04 22.01
C ALA A 277 -10.61 -14.24 22.24
N TYR A 278 -9.47 -14.78 21.79
CA TYR A 278 -8.17 -14.12 21.83
C TYR A 278 -7.64 -13.90 20.40
N LEU A 279 -7.33 -12.66 20.07
CA LEU A 279 -6.76 -12.27 18.79
C LEU A 279 -5.47 -11.48 19.00
N GLU A 280 -4.39 -11.91 18.35
CA GLU A 280 -3.11 -11.22 18.34
C GLU A 280 -2.57 -11.13 16.92
N ASN A 281 -2.17 -9.93 16.48
CA ASN A 281 -1.66 -9.66 15.13
C ASN A 281 -2.61 -10.18 14.03
N CYS A 282 -3.91 -9.98 14.18
CA CYS A 282 -4.92 -10.49 13.24
C CYS A 282 -5.54 -9.36 12.40
N ILE A 283 -5.94 -9.71 11.19
CA ILE A 283 -6.84 -8.88 10.39
C ILE A 283 -8.12 -9.66 10.11
N VAL A 284 -9.26 -9.09 10.49
CA VAL A 284 -10.58 -9.68 10.31
C VAL A 284 -11.37 -8.80 9.35
N ALA A 285 -11.64 -9.31 8.15
CA ALA A 285 -12.39 -8.56 7.14
C ALA A 285 -13.90 -8.51 7.43
N ASN A 286 -14.60 -7.62 6.74
CA ASN A 286 -16.02 -7.31 6.96
C ASN A 286 -16.93 -8.55 7.13
N ASN A 287 -17.96 -8.42 7.95
CA ASN A 287 -19.02 -9.43 8.13
C ASN A 287 -18.52 -10.79 8.63
N SER A 288 -17.34 -10.84 9.26
CA SER A 288 -16.76 -12.11 9.74
C SER A 288 -17.08 -12.37 11.21
N ILE A 289 -17.12 -13.65 11.59
CA ILE A 289 -17.46 -14.08 12.94
C ILE A 289 -16.30 -14.92 13.51
N VAL A 290 -15.80 -14.55 14.68
CA VAL A 290 -14.86 -15.36 15.46
C VAL A 290 -15.61 -15.99 16.63
N GLY A 291 -15.57 -17.32 16.72
CA GLY A 291 -16.28 -18.12 17.70
C GLY A 291 -15.80 -17.95 19.14
N LYS A 292 -16.58 -18.48 20.08
CA LYS A 292 -16.25 -18.45 21.51
C LYS A 292 -14.95 -19.19 21.81
N ASN A 293 -14.15 -18.66 22.72
CA ASN A 293 -12.88 -19.25 23.16
C ASN A 293 -11.90 -19.52 22.00
N ALA A 294 -12.12 -18.95 20.82
CA ALA A 294 -11.16 -19.07 19.70
C ALA A 294 -9.87 -18.34 20.03
N SER A 295 -8.72 -18.90 19.64
CA SER A 295 -7.40 -18.30 19.81
C SER A 295 -6.71 -18.17 18.46
N LEU A 296 -6.50 -16.94 18.02
CA LEU A 296 -5.97 -16.60 16.70
C LEU A 296 -4.70 -15.77 16.84
N LYS A 297 -3.65 -16.14 16.10
CA LYS A 297 -2.38 -15.42 16.08
C LYS A 297 -1.82 -15.35 14.66
N ASP A 298 -1.42 -14.14 14.23
CA ASP A 298 -0.84 -13.89 12.90
C ASP A 298 -1.76 -14.36 11.75
N VAL A 299 -3.07 -14.14 11.87
CA VAL A 299 -4.11 -14.65 10.96
C VAL A 299 -4.76 -13.53 10.16
N ILE A 300 -4.99 -13.80 8.86
CA ILE A 300 -5.87 -12.97 8.03
C ILE A 300 -7.16 -13.74 7.75
N ILE A 301 -8.29 -13.16 8.14
CA ILE A 301 -9.62 -13.70 7.89
C ILE A 301 -10.28 -12.89 6.77
N GLY A 302 -10.68 -13.56 5.70
CA GLY A 302 -11.39 -12.96 4.58
C GLY A 302 -12.82 -12.57 4.92
N GLU A 303 -13.42 -11.80 4.06
CA GLU A 303 -14.77 -11.25 4.25
C GLU A 303 -15.84 -12.33 4.37
N GLY A 304 -16.70 -12.18 5.38
CA GLY A 304 -17.84 -13.07 5.66
C GLY A 304 -17.46 -14.49 6.09
N GLU A 305 -16.21 -14.70 6.56
CA GLU A 305 -15.76 -15.99 7.07
C GLU A 305 -16.23 -16.23 8.51
N LYS A 306 -16.35 -17.50 8.88
CA LYS A 306 -16.79 -17.92 10.22
C LYS A 306 -15.78 -18.88 10.84
N ILE A 307 -15.18 -18.46 11.94
CA ILE A 307 -14.29 -19.28 12.75
C ILE A 307 -15.13 -19.98 13.82
N GLY A 308 -14.95 -21.29 13.95
CA GLY A 308 -15.68 -22.10 14.94
C GLY A 308 -15.28 -21.77 16.38
N ASP A 309 -16.15 -22.17 17.31
CA ASP A 309 -15.85 -22.09 18.75
C ASP A 309 -14.65 -22.98 19.11
N ASN A 310 -13.81 -22.52 20.03
CA ASN A 310 -12.60 -23.18 20.51
C ASN A 310 -11.51 -23.42 19.44
N ALA A 311 -11.61 -22.80 18.26
CA ALA A 311 -10.61 -22.90 17.22
C ALA A 311 -9.25 -22.34 17.70
N LYS A 312 -8.16 -23.00 17.29
CA LYS A 312 -6.78 -22.54 17.53
C LYS A 312 -6.08 -22.45 16.19
N ILE A 313 -5.76 -21.23 15.74
CA ILE A 313 -5.25 -20.98 14.40
C ILE A 313 -4.08 -20.00 14.52
N GLU A 314 -2.97 -20.32 13.86
CA GLU A 314 -1.77 -19.50 13.85
C GLU A 314 -1.13 -19.47 12.45
N ASN A 315 -0.65 -18.28 12.02
CA ASN A 315 0.05 -18.07 10.75
C ASN A 315 -0.76 -18.51 9.51
N GLU A 316 -2.07 -18.32 9.52
CA GLU A 316 -2.94 -18.74 8.42
C GLU A 316 -3.70 -17.58 7.74
N ARG A 317 -4.17 -17.87 6.53
CA ARG A 317 -5.04 -17.02 5.74
C ARG A 317 -6.30 -17.79 5.40
N ILE A 318 -7.45 -17.29 5.85
CA ILE A 318 -8.71 -18.03 5.84
C ILE A 318 -9.60 -17.47 4.74
N TRP A 319 -9.93 -18.34 3.78
CA TRP A 319 -10.86 -18.09 2.71
C TRP A 319 -11.47 -19.40 2.22
N ASN A 320 -12.77 -19.61 2.48
CA ASN A 320 -13.47 -20.84 2.16
C ASN A 320 -14.41 -20.71 0.94
N LYS A 321 -14.24 -19.65 0.16
CA LYS A 321 -15.05 -19.35 -1.02
C LYS A 321 -14.22 -19.55 -2.31
N PRO A 322 -14.86 -19.67 -3.49
CA PRO A 322 -14.14 -19.63 -4.76
C PRO A 322 -13.31 -18.35 -4.92
N LEU A 323 -12.19 -18.45 -5.62
CA LEU A 323 -11.40 -17.25 -5.95
C LEU A 323 -12.21 -16.30 -6.84
N PRO A 324 -12.10 -14.99 -6.65
CA PRO A 324 -12.79 -14.01 -7.48
C PRO A 324 -12.38 -14.13 -8.95
N LYS A 325 -13.32 -13.92 -9.84
CA LYS A 325 -13.06 -13.92 -11.28
C LYS A 325 -12.03 -12.85 -11.64
N GLY A 326 -11.01 -13.22 -12.40
CA GLY A 326 -9.93 -12.31 -12.81
C GLY A 326 -8.80 -12.15 -11.80
N TYR A 327 -8.90 -12.75 -10.61
CA TYR A 327 -7.77 -12.75 -9.67
C TYR A 327 -6.69 -13.75 -10.11
N PRO A 328 -5.39 -13.41 -10.04
CA PRO A 328 -4.32 -14.29 -10.53
C PRO A 328 -4.22 -15.58 -9.71
N GLN A 329 -4.33 -16.73 -10.39
CA GLN A 329 -4.33 -18.05 -9.74
C GLN A 329 -2.94 -18.54 -9.28
N LYS A 330 -1.85 -17.91 -9.70
CA LYS A 330 -0.47 -18.45 -9.62
C LYS A 330 0.38 -18.02 -8.43
N GLN A 331 -0.17 -17.39 -7.38
CA GLN A 331 0.66 -16.95 -6.22
C GLN A 331 0.05 -17.18 -4.84
N VAL A 332 -0.96 -17.99 -4.73
CA VAL A 332 -1.49 -18.35 -3.42
C VAL A 332 -0.81 -19.66 -2.99
N GLY A 333 0.07 -19.59 -2.00
CA GLY A 333 0.43 -20.79 -1.26
C GLY A 333 -0.87 -21.45 -0.83
N ASN A 334 -1.02 -22.76 -1.16
CA ASN A 334 -2.25 -23.52 -0.95
C ASN A 334 -2.96 -23.11 0.35
N PRO A 335 -4.20 -22.60 0.29
CA PRO A 335 -5.02 -22.51 1.49
C PRO A 335 -5.26 -23.95 1.95
N VAL A 336 -4.79 -24.29 3.13
CA VAL A 336 -5.10 -25.57 3.75
C VAL A 336 -6.61 -25.60 3.92
N ARG A 337 -7.27 -26.43 3.11
CA ARG A 337 -8.68 -26.79 3.32
C ARG A 337 -8.75 -27.59 4.63
N ARG A 338 -9.36 -27.05 5.62
CA ARG A 338 -9.89 -27.76 6.79
C ARG A 338 -11.29 -27.27 7.11
#